data_0ac4772943dd6af22407eb62130c33e5
#
_entry.id   0ac4772943dd6af22407eb62130c33e5
#
_cell.length_a   1.000
_cell.length_b   1.000
_cell.length_c   1.000
_cell.angle_alpha   90.00
_cell.angle_beta   90.00
_cell.angle_gamma   90.00
#
_symmetry.space_group_name_H-M   'P 1'
#
loop_
_entity.id
_entity.type
_entity.pdbx_description
1 polymer ?
#
loop_
_entity_poly.entity_id
_entity_poly.type
_entity_poly.pdbx_seq_one_letter_code
_entity_poly.pdbx_strand_id
1 'polypeptide(L)'
;MSLATRLVHEGFGVSVINPAQAHHFAKALLKRAKTDVIDAQTLAQLAMVLQPEPWTPPPQIYYAFQQRLAQRDDLLNLRQQVRNQLHALVQHPEVIPEVRARMDRLVATFAAQRTEVEREIAAALTQDAAWAAAATRLQSIKGVGWVTAAWTLVTTLNLTSCDTVDALTA
;
A
#
# COMPACT_ATOMS: atom_id res chain seq x y z
N MET A 1 -3.10 -0.90 -13.98
CA MET A 1 -1.67 -1.05 -14.31
C MET A 1 -1.05 0.34 -14.31
N SER A 2 0.04 0.58 -13.57
CA SER A 2 0.68 1.91 -13.56
C SER A 2 1.36 2.21 -14.89
N LEU A 3 1.57 3.51 -15.20
CA LEU A 3 2.28 3.92 -16.42
C LEU A 3 3.69 3.28 -16.49
N ALA A 4 4.41 3.27 -15.38
CA ALA A 4 5.74 2.67 -15.29
C ALA A 4 5.72 1.17 -15.65
N THR A 5 4.78 0.40 -15.09
CA THR A 5 4.63 -1.03 -15.40
C THR A 5 4.34 -1.26 -16.89
N ARG A 6 3.49 -0.41 -17.49
CA ARG A 6 3.18 -0.51 -18.92
C ARG A 6 4.40 -0.25 -19.79
N LEU A 7 5.16 0.81 -19.50
CA LEU A 7 6.36 1.16 -20.26
C LEU A 7 7.42 0.03 -20.19
N VAL A 8 7.62 -0.58 -19.01
CA VAL A 8 8.52 -1.73 -18.88
C VAL A 8 8.04 -2.93 -19.73
N HIS A 9 6.74 -3.21 -19.76
CA HIS A 9 6.18 -4.26 -20.61
C HIS A 9 6.37 -4.00 -22.11
N GLU A 10 6.40 -2.74 -22.52
CA GLU A 10 6.68 -2.31 -23.89
C GLU A 10 8.19 -2.24 -24.21
N GLY A 11 9.05 -2.65 -23.27
CA GLY A 11 10.52 -2.76 -23.46
C GLY A 11 11.29 -1.47 -23.17
N PHE A 12 10.66 -0.46 -22.59
CA PHE A 12 11.37 0.77 -22.21
C PHE A 12 12.11 0.59 -20.87
N GLY A 13 13.34 1.12 -20.81
CA GLY A 13 14.05 1.31 -19.53
C GLY A 13 13.36 2.42 -18.73
N VAL A 14 12.83 2.07 -17.56
CA VAL A 14 12.09 3.00 -16.70
C VAL A 14 12.81 3.11 -15.37
N SER A 15 13.04 4.34 -14.89
CA SER A 15 13.52 4.59 -13.54
C SER A 15 12.46 5.37 -12.75
N VAL A 16 12.17 4.92 -11.54
CA VAL A 16 11.23 5.61 -10.64
C VAL A 16 12.04 6.35 -9.58
N ILE A 17 11.91 7.67 -9.57
CA ILE A 17 12.65 8.53 -8.66
C ILE A 17 11.72 9.22 -7.66
N ASN A 18 12.26 9.65 -6.53
CA ASN A 18 11.51 10.45 -5.57
C ASN A 18 11.16 11.82 -6.19
N PRO A 19 9.89 12.25 -6.17
CA PRO A 19 9.46 13.56 -6.67
C PRO A 19 10.26 14.73 -6.09
N ALA A 20 10.73 14.64 -4.84
CA ALA A 20 11.57 15.65 -4.23
C ALA A 20 12.91 15.82 -4.97
N GLN A 21 13.52 14.73 -5.46
CA GLN A 21 14.76 14.80 -6.25
C GLN A 21 14.54 15.58 -7.55
N ALA A 22 13.46 15.28 -8.28
CA ALA A 22 13.12 16.01 -9.51
C ALA A 22 12.87 17.51 -9.22
N HIS A 23 12.18 17.81 -8.11
CA HIS A 23 11.90 19.18 -7.70
C HIS A 23 13.18 19.96 -7.33
N HIS A 24 14.07 19.36 -6.55
CA HIS A 24 15.35 19.99 -6.19
C HIS A 24 16.26 20.16 -7.39
N PHE A 25 16.28 19.20 -8.32
CA PHE A 25 17.04 19.30 -9.56
C PHE A 25 16.52 20.44 -10.43
N ALA A 26 15.19 20.60 -10.58
CA ALA A 26 14.59 21.73 -11.29
C ALA A 26 14.98 23.08 -10.68
N LYS A 27 15.00 23.18 -9.34
CA LYS A 27 15.46 24.38 -8.62
C LYS A 27 16.93 24.68 -8.85
N ALA A 28 17.79 23.67 -8.86
CA ALA A 28 19.21 23.83 -9.14
C ALA A 28 19.46 24.36 -10.57
N LEU A 29 18.59 24.02 -11.51
CA LEU A 29 18.61 24.54 -12.88
C LEU A 29 17.99 25.94 -13.04
N LEU A 30 17.53 26.56 -11.94
CA LEU A 30 16.86 27.88 -11.90
C LEU A 30 15.63 27.97 -12.82
N LYS A 31 15.00 26.85 -13.13
CA LYS A 31 13.78 26.81 -13.97
C LYS A 31 12.59 27.32 -13.15
N ARG A 32 12.03 28.47 -13.51
CA ARG A 32 10.93 29.14 -12.80
C ARG A 32 9.54 28.82 -13.38
N ALA A 33 9.48 28.51 -14.67
CA ALA A 33 8.21 28.20 -15.31
C ALA A 33 7.85 26.72 -15.11
N LYS A 34 6.59 26.46 -14.77
CA LYS A 34 6.05 25.10 -14.60
C LYS A 34 5.13 24.82 -15.77
N THR A 35 5.63 24.08 -16.75
CA THR A 35 4.86 23.54 -17.88
C THR A 35 5.30 22.10 -18.10
N ASP A 36 4.41 21.29 -18.68
CA ASP A 36 4.69 19.87 -18.95
C ASP A 36 5.95 19.68 -19.83
N VAL A 37 6.19 20.64 -20.78
CA VAL A 37 7.37 20.62 -21.64
C VAL A 37 8.66 20.84 -20.84
N ILE A 38 8.66 21.80 -19.93
CA ILE A 38 9.83 22.12 -19.08
C ILE A 38 10.06 20.98 -18.09
N ASP A 39 9.00 20.39 -17.55
CA ASP A 39 9.08 19.26 -16.63
C ASP A 39 9.65 18.03 -17.35
N ALA A 40 9.19 17.71 -18.57
CA ALA A 40 9.75 16.63 -19.39
C ALA A 40 11.23 16.84 -19.73
N GLN A 41 11.62 18.06 -20.13
CA GLN A 41 13.03 18.41 -20.38
C GLN A 41 13.89 18.29 -19.12
N THR A 42 13.35 18.67 -17.97
CA THR A 42 14.04 18.59 -16.68
C THR A 42 14.27 17.13 -16.28
N LEU A 43 13.26 16.27 -16.45
CA LEU A 43 13.38 14.84 -16.21
C LEU A 43 14.38 14.17 -17.16
N ALA A 44 14.40 14.55 -18.44
CA ALA A 44 15.38 14.05 -19.39
C ALA A 44 16.81 14.44 -19.00
N GLN A 45 17.03 15.71 -18.61
CA GLN A 45 18.35 16.16 -18.11
C GLN A 45 18.75 15.46 -16.81
N LEU A 46 17.84 15.26 -15.88
CA LEU A 46 18.07 14.52 -14.64
C LEU A 46 18.49 13.07 -14.96
N ALA A 47 17.78 12.40 -15.86
CA ALA A 47 18.12 11.04 -16.28
C ALA A 47 19.51 10.94 -16.90
N MET A 48 19.91 11.92 -17.70
CA MET A 48 21.25 11.96 -18.30
C MET A 48 22.37 12.19 -17.27
N VAL A 49 22.12 13.03 -16.26
CA VAL A 49 23.14 13.43 -15.27
C VAL A 49 23.26 12.38 -14.16
N LEU A 50 22.14 11.93 -13.60
CA LEU A 50 22.11 11.03 -12.45
C LEU A 50 22.13 9.55 -12.84
N GLN A 51 21.75 9.22 -14.08
CA GLN A 51 21.64 7.83 -14.56
C GLN A 51 20.99 6.90 -13.53
N PRO A 52 19.75 7.23 -13.07
CA PRO A 52 19.13 6.48 -12.00
C PRO A 52 18.93 5.03 -12.40
N GLU A 53 19.06 4.13 -11.42
CA GLU A 53 18.92 2.69 -11.65
C GLU A 53 17.56 2.32 -12.30
N PRO A 54 17.55 1.35 -13.22
CA PRO A 54 16.31 0.84 -13.80
C PRO A 54 15.40 0.24 -12.73
N TRP A 55 14.15 0.67 -12.73
CA TRP A 55 13.14 0.13 -11.85
C TRP A 55 12.61 -1.21 -12.37
N THR A 56 12.58 -2.19 -11.50
CA THR A 56 11.99 -3.50 -11.77
C THR A 56 10.57 -3.54 -11.21
N PRO A 57 9.55 -3.91 -12.00
CA PRO A 57 8.19 -4.05 -11.50
C PRO A 57 8.13 -5.05 -10.35
N PRO A 58 7.38 -4.74 -9.27
CA PRO A 58 7.14 -5.71 -8.22
C PRO A 58 6.51 -6.99 -8.76
N PRO A 59 6.74 -8.15 -8.13
CA PRO A 59 6.13 -9.40 -8.51
C PRO A 59 4.60 -9.32 -8.36
N GLN A 60 3.87 -10.15 -9.10
CA GLN A 60 2.40 -10.12 -9.11
C GLN A 60 1.80 -10.32 -7.71
N ILE A 61 2.44 -11.13 -6.88
CA ILE A 61 2.03 -11.37 -5.50
C ILE A 61 1.98 -10.08 -4.67
N TYR A 62 2.89 -9.13 -4.91
CA TYR A 62 2.90 -7.82 -4.26
C TYR A 62 1.58 -7.07 -4.43
N TYR A 63 1.10 -6.98 -5.68
CA TYR A 63 -0.16 -6.27 -5.96
C TYR A 63 -1.36 -6.99 -5.35
N ALA A 64 -1.34 -8.32 -5.36
CA ALA A 64 -2.38 -9.13 -4.75
C ALA A 64 -2.49 -8.89 -3.23
N PHE A 65 -1.36 -8.78 -2.54
CA PHE A 65 -1.33 -8.46 -1.11
C PHE A 65 -1.70 -7.01 -0.84
N GLN A 66 -1.12 -6.07 -1.57
CA GLN A 66 -1.37 -4.65 -1.39
C GLN A 66 -2.88 -4.33 -1.45
N GLN A 67 -3.56 -4.85 -2.47
CA GLN A 67 -4.99 -4.60 -2.65
C GLN A 67 -5.83 -5.24 -1.53
N ARG A 68 -5.52 -6.47 -1.13
CA ARG A 68 -6.27 -7.16 -0.06
C ARG A 68 -6.03 -6.52 1.31
N LEU A 69 -4.80 -6.12 1.62
CA LEU A 69 -4.48 -5.44 2.86
C LEU A 69 -5.16 -4.07 2.93
N ALA A 70 -5.16 -3.30 1.83
CA ALA A 70 -5.88 -2.04 1.75
C ALA A 70 -7.40 -2.26 1.95
N GLN A 71 -7.99 -3.22 1.27
CA GLN A 71 -9.41 -3.57 1.44
C GLN A 71 -9.73 -3.98 2.88
N ARG A 72 -8.87 -4.78 3.51
CA ARG A 72 -9.02 -5.16 4.91
C ARG A 72 -9.08 -3.95 5.84
N ASP A 73 -8.19 -2.99 5.65
CA ASP A 73 -8.13 -1.78 6.47
C ASP A 73 -9.32 -0.85 6.21
N ASP A 74 -9.78 -0.74 4.96
CA ASP A 74 -11.01 -0.04 4.62
C ASP A 74 -12.23 -0.66 5.32
N LEU A 75 -12.35 -1.99 5.33
CA LEU A 75 -13.42 -2.69 6.03
C LEU A 75 -13.39 -2.46 7.55
N LEU A 76 -12.20 -2.37 8.15
CA LEU A 76 -12.04 -2.00 9.56
C LEU A 76 -12.51 -0.58 9.83
N ASN A 77 -12.11 0.37 9.00
CA ASN A 77 -12.47 1.77 9.14
C ASN A 77 -13.98 1.98 8.99
N LEU A 78 -14.58 1.39 7.96
CA LEU A 78 -16.04 1.44 7.73
C LEU A 78 -16.81 0.82 8.90
N ARG A 79 -16.38 -0.34 9.38
CA ARG A 79 -16.99 -0.98 10.54
C ARG A 79 -16.90 -0.08 11.78
N GLN A 80 -15.73 0.53 12.03
CA GLN A 80 -15.56 1.42 13.17
C GLN A 80 -16.43 2.68 13.03
N GLN A 81 -16.55 3.24 11.85
CA GLN A 81 -17.43 4.37 11.57
C GLN A 81 -18.89 4.04 11.91
N VAL A 82 -19.41 2.89 11.43
CA VAL A 82 -20.79 2.47 11.72
C VAL A 82 -20.98 2.19 13.21
N ARG A 83 -19.99 1.61 13.89
CA ARG A 83 -20.06 1.40 15.36
C ARG A 83 -20.14 2.72 16.12
N ASN A 84 -19.37 3.72 15.72
CA ASN A 84 -19.43 5.05 16.33
C ASN A 84 -20.80 5.70 16.11
N GLN A 85 -21.38 5.57 14.92
CA GLN A 85 -22.74 6.05 14.61
C GLN A 85 -23.79 5.29 15.44
N LEU A 86 -23.66 3.96 15.58
CA LEU A 86 -24.53 3.15 16.40
C LEU A 86 -24.45 3.56 17.88
N HIS A 87 -23.25 3.82 18.38
CA HIS A 87 -23.05 4.32 19.73
C HIS A 87 -23.74 5.67 19.94
N ALA A 88 -23.64 6.60 18.99
CA ALA A 88 -24.35 7.87 19.04
C ALA A 88 -25.88 7.68 18.98
N LEU A 89 -26.36 6.78 18.12
CA LEU A 89 -27.79 6.49 17.97
C LEU A 89 -28.43 6.02 19.29
N VAL A 90 -27.76 5.12 20.03
CA VAL A 90 -28.31 4.58 21.29
C VAL A 90 -28.34 5.59 22.45
N GLN A 91 -27.73 6.77 22.28
CA GLN A 91 -27.86 7.87 23.24
C GLN A 91 -29.13 8.73 23.03
N HIS A 92 -29.86 8.52 21.91
CA HIS A 92 -31.12 9.21 21.71
C HIS A 92 -32.19 8.72 22.69
N PRO A 93 -33.10 9.60 23.14
CA PRO A 93 -34.20 9.25 24.05
C PRO A 93 -35.12 8.15 23.47
N GLU A 94 -35.24 8.14 22.16
CA GLU A 94 -36.03 7.17 21.43
C GLU A 94 -35.25 6.64 20.22
N VAL A 95 -35.08 5.33 20.14
CA VAL A 95 -34.34 4.64 19.08
C VAL A 95 -35.28 3.79 18.27
N ILE A 96 -35.34 4.06 16.98
CA ILE A 96 -36.15 3.26 16.03
C ILE A 96 -35.50 1.88 15.85
N PRO A 97 -36.21 0.77 16.22
CA PRO A 97 -35.60 -0.57 16.20
C PRO A 97 -35.06 -1.00 14.84
N GLU A 98 -35.76 -0.64 13.76
CA GLU A 98 -35.40 -0.99 12.38
C GLU A 98 -34.08 -0.28 11.95
N VAL A 99 -33.87 0.95 12.40
CA VAL A 99 -32.62 1.71 12.14
C VAL A 99 -31.45 1.02 12.84
N ARG A 100 -31.62 0.72 14.13
CA ARG A 100 -30.60 0.00 14.93
C ARG A 100 -30.28 -1.36 14.30
N ALA A 101 -31.29 -2.17 14.00
CA ALA A 101 -31.10 -3.49 13.40
C ALA A 101 -30.37 -3.44 12.04
N ARG A 102 -30.58 -2.38 11.26
CA ARG A 102 -29.87 -2.18 9.98
C ARG A 102 -28.39 -1.88 10.21
N MET A 103 -28.06 -1.03 11.19
CA MET A 103 -26.68 -0.71 11.54
C MET A 103 -25.94 -1.92 12.12
N ASP A 104 -26.60 -2.71 12.99
CA ASP A 104 -26.04 -3.95 13.53
C ASP A 104 -25.69 -4.94 12.39
N ARG A 105 -26.58 -5.07 11.38
CA ARG A 105 -26.29 -5.90 10.20
C ARG A 105 -25.09 -5.39 9.40
N LEU A 106 -24.93 -4.07 9.22
CA LEU A 106 -23.77 -3.52 8.54
C LEU A 106 -22.47 -3.85 9.28
N VAL A 107 -22.45 -3.70 10.62
CA VAL A 107 -21.29 -4.05 11.44
C VAL A 107 -20.93 -5.53 11.28
N ALA A 108 -21.93 -6.42 11.29
CA ALA A 108 -21.75 -7.85 11.10
C ALA A 108 -21.23 -8.18 9.68
N THR A 109 -21.76 -7.52 8.65
CA THR A 109 -21.34 -7.70 7.26
C THR A 109 -19.88 -7.31 7.07
N PHE A 110 -19.46 -6.14 7.56
CA PHE A 110 -18.06 -5.72 7.46
C PHE A 110 -17.12 -6.67 8.23
N ALA A 111 -17.55 -7.20 9.37
CA ALA A 111 -16.76 -8.17 10.12
C ALA A 111 -16.58 -9.49 9.34
N ALA A 112 -17.63 -9.98 8.71
CA ALA A 112 -17.60 -11.20 7.90
C ALA A 112 -16.69 -11.03 6.67
N GLN A 113 -16.85 -9.94 5.93
CA GLN A 113 -16.02 -9.63 4.76
C GLN A 113 -14.53 -9.47 5.13
N ARG A 114 -14.23 -8.81 6.25
CA ARG A 114 -12.86 -8.73 6.76
C ARG A 114 -12.26 -10.11 6.98
N THR A 115 -12.99 -11.01 7.65
CA THR A 115 -12.52 -12.38 7.91
C THR A 115 -12.25 -13.15 6.61
N GLU A 116 -13.06 -12.94 5.59
CA GLU A 116 -12.87 -13.52 4.27
C GLU A 116 -11.59 -13.02 3.60
N VAL A 117 -11.38 -11.71 3.55
CA VAL A 117 -10.15 -11.10 3.01
C VAL A 117 -8.91 -11.57 3.79
N GLU A 118 -9.00 -11.68 5.11
CA GLU A 118 -7.92 -12.19 5.96
C GLU A 118 -7.56 -13.65 5.61
N ARG A 119 -8.55 -14.48 5.32
CA ARG A 119 -8.34 -15.87 4.86
C ARG A 119 -7.68 -15.90 3.48
N GLU A 120 -8.10 -15.02 2.56
CA GLU A 120 -7.48 -14.92 1.24
C GLU A 120 -6.01 -14.49 1.30
N ILE A 121 -5.68 -13.54 2.18
CA ILE A 121 -4.29 -13.10 2.40
C ILE A 121 -3.46 -14.28 2.93
N ALA A 122 -3.96 -15.01 3.93
CA ALA A 122 -3.28 -16.17 4.47
C ALA A 122 -3.05 -17.26 3.40
N ALA A 123 -4.06 -17.54 2.58
CA ALA A 123 -3.94 -18.49 1.47
C ALA A 123 -2.93 -18.05 0.42
N ALA A 124 -2.91 -16.76 0.07
CA ALA A 124 -1.96 -16.22 -0.89
C ALA A 124 -0.50 -16.27 -0.37
N LEU A 125 -0.27 -16.07 0.93
CA LEU A 125 1.05 -16.20 1.55
C LEU A 125 1.63 -17.62 1.38
N THR A 126 0.80 -18.65 1.42
CA THR A 126 1.26 -20.03 1.28
C THR A 126 1.62 -20.43 -0.16
N GLN A 127 1.20 -19.64 -1.15
CA GLN A 127 1.47 -19.94 -2.56
C GLN A 127 2.91 -19.59 -3.00
N ASP A 128 3.58 -18.71 -2.25
CA ASP A 128 4.98 -18.34 -2.53
C ASP A 128 5.86 -18.70 -1.32
N ALA A 129 6.79 -19.64 -1.54
CA ALA A 129 7.65 -20.15 -0.48
C ALA A 129 8.55 -19.09 0.15
N ALA A 130 9.04 -18.10 -0.62
CA ALA A 130 9.91 -17.03 -0.13
C ALA A 130 9.12 -16.08 0.80
N TRP A 131 7.92 -15.69 0.39
CA TRP A 131 7.03 -14.84 1.19
C TRP A 131 6.53 -15.56 2.44
N ALA A 132 6.19 -16.85 2.33
CA ALA A 132 5.79 -17.67 3.47
C ALA A 132 6.89 -17.79 4.52
N ALA A 133 8.12 -18.08 4.09
CA ALA A 133 9.28 -18.17 4.99
C ALA A 133 9.61 -16.83 5.67
N ALA A 134 9.54 -15.72 4.93
CA ALA A 134 9.75 -14.39 5.48
C ALA A 134 8.65 -14.00 6.48
N ALA A 135 7.38 -14.30 6.18
CA ALA A 135 6.27 -14.09 7.10
C ALA A 135 6.43 -14.87 8.40
N THR A 136 6.85 -16.14 8.32
CA THR A 136 7.10 -16.97 9.50
C THR A 136 8.22 -16.40 10.38
N ARG A 137 9.31 -15.92 9.75
CA ARG A 137 10.41 -15.26 10.47
C ARG A 137 9.95 -13.99 11.18
N LEU A 138 9.16 -13.13 10.51
CA LEU A 138 8.63 -11.93 11.14
C LEU A 138 7.69 -12.25 12.31
N GLN A 139 6.84 -13.27 12.18
CA GLN A 139 5.91 -13.68 13.23
C GLN A 139 6.59 -14.34 14.44
N SER A 140 7.85 -14.78 14.33
CA SER A 140 8.63 -15.25 15.49
C SER A 140 8.99 -14.11 16.46
N ILE A 141 8.89 -12.86 16.01
CA ILE A 141 9.13 -11.68 16.86
C ILE A 141 7.89 -11.43 17.72
N LYS A 142 8.07 -11.36 19.02
CA LYS A 142 6.97 -11.12 19.97
C LYS A 142 6.25 -9.80 19.65
N GLY A 143 4.94 -9.86 19.44
CA GLY A 143 4.11 -8.70 19.10
C GLY A 143 3.88 -8.51 17.60
N VAL A 144 4.58 -9.22 16.73
CA VAL A 144 4.36 -9.20 15.28
C VAL A 144 3.32 -10.27 14.92
N GLY A 145 2.09 -9.81 14.69
CA GLY A 145 1.03 -10.66 14.14
C GLY A 145 1.16 -10.82 12.63
N TRP A 146 0.38 -11.75 12.06
CA TRP A 146 0.41 -12.04 10.63
C TRP A 146 0.08 -10.82 9.74
N VAL A 147 -0.83 -9.93 10.18
CA VAL A 147 -1.16 -8.70 9.45
C VAL A 147 0.03 -7.74 9.40
N THR A 148 0.70 -7.55 10.53
CA THR A 148 1.91 -6.73 10.60
C THR A 148 3.01 -7.31 9.71
N ALA A 149 3.22 -8.63 9.76
CA ALA A 149 4.15 -9.32 8.89
C ALA A 149 3.80 -9.11 7.41
N ALA A 150 2.54 -9.27 7.02
CA ALA A 150 2.09 -9.08 5.64
C ALA A 150 2.32 -7.61 5.16
N TRP A 151 1.99 -6.61 5.98
CA TRP A 151 2.28 -5.21 5.68
C TRP A 151 3.77 -4.94 5.55
N THR A 152 4.60 -5.47 6.46
CA THR A 152 6.06 -5.33 6.38
C THR A 152 6.58 -5.91 5.07
N LEU A 153 6.14 -7.10 4.66
CA LEU A 153 6.57 -7.73 3.41
C LEU A 153 6.15 -6.92 2.18
N VAL A 154 4.96 -6.34 2.19
CA VAL A 154 4.50 -5.48 1.09
C VAL A 154 5.29 -4.18 1.03
N THR A 155 5.49 -3.48 2.14
CA THR A 155 6.20 -2.20 2.15
C THR A 155 7.68 -2.34 1.83
N THR A 156 8.30 -3.47 2.15
CA THR A 156 9.72 -3.74 1.91
C THR A 156 9.99 -4.62 0.70
N LEU A 157 8.98 -4.92 -0.13
CA LEU A 157 9.10 -5.86 -1.25
C LEU A 157 9.78 -7.18 -0.85
N ASN A 158 9.24 -7.82 0.18
CA ASN A 158 9.81 -9.04 0.77
C ASN A 158 11.24 -8.83 1.31
N LEU A 159 11.49 -7.67 1.95
CA LEU A 159 12.77 -7.27 2.53
C LEU A 159 13.88 -7.05 1.48
N THR A 160 13.55 -6.88 0.21
CA THR A 160 14.52 -6.63 -0.87
C THR A 160 14.75 -5.15 -1.14
N SER A 161 13.87 -4.26 -0.67
CA SER A 161 13.99 -2.82 -0.88
C SER A 161 14.89 -2.10 0.14
N CYS A 162 15.38 -2.82 1.13
CA CYS A 162 16.17 -2.26 2.23
C CYS A 162 17.42 -3.11 2.47
N ASP A 163 18.58 -2.61 2.06
CA ASP A 163 19.86 -3.29 2.27
C ASP A 163 20.38 -3.15 3.72
N THR A 164 19.87 -2.18 4.46
CA THR A 164 20.27 -1.90 5.85
C THR A 164 19.07 -1.51 6.72
N VAL A 165 19.22 -1.67 8.04
CA VAL A 165 18.21 -1.24 9.04
C VAL A 165 17.96 0.27 8.96
N ASP A 166 18.99 1.07 8.68
CA ASP A 166 18.90 2.52 8.58
C ASP A 166 18.04 2.95 7.36
N ALA A 167 18.05 2.18 6.27
CA ALA A 167 17.20 2.41 5.11
C ALA A 167 15.71 2.17 5.38
N LEU A 168 15.36 1.43 6.44
CA LEU A 168 13.97 1.21 6.88
C LEU A 168 13.41 2.39 7.69
N THR A 169 14.26 3.24 8.24
CA THR A 169 13.88 4.33 9.14
C THR A 169 13.97 5.72 8.50
N ALA A 170 14.48 5.81 7.29
CA ALA A 170 14.61 7.04 6.52
C ALA A 170 13.40 7.27 5.61
#